data_7d364dbf4f11272a293bfc0bf6361a48
#
_entry.id   7d364dbf4f11272a293bfc0bf6361a48
#
_cell.length_a   1.000
_cell.length_b   1.000
_cell.length_c   1.000
_cell.angle_alpha   90.00
_cell.angle_beta   90.00
_cell.angle_gamma   90.00
#
_symmetry.space_group_name_H-M   'P 1'
#
loop_
_entity.id
_entity.type
_entity.pdbx_description
1 polymer ?
#
loop_
_entity_poly.entity_id
_entity_poly.type
_entity_poly.pdbx_seq_one_letter_code
_entity_poly.pdbx_strand_id
1 'polypeptide(L)'
;MNELEQFLNLPDVNQIEEEVFVSQRLGKFKVRAMTADEHGEYMKRSRGKMDKKGIDFDSAKFNLLVVAGQTIFPNFANAELLKKAGCSTAAEFIKRKLKAGEIAELSQQICRISGFDTDITEDIEEAKN
;
A
#
# COMPACT_ATOMS: atom_id res chain seq x y z
N MET A 1 22.03 3.53 -27.13
CA MET A 1 21.78 4.09 -25.80
C MET A 1 22.55 3.24 -24.79
N ASN A 2 23.38 3.87 -23.96
CA ASN A 2 24.15 3.12 -22.96
C ASN A 2 23.27 2.82 -21.72
N GLU A 3 23.79 1.99 -20.82
CA GLU A 3 23.05 1.56 -19.63
C GLU A 3 22.62 2.72 -18.73
N LEU A 4 23.48 3.72 -18.56
CA LEU A 4 23.18 4.88 -17.74
C LEU A 4 22.04 5.71 -18.34
N GLU A 5 22.02 5.87 -19.65
CA GLU A 5 20.94 6.59 -20.33
C GLU A 5 19.59 5.88 -20.16
N GLN A 6 19.61 4.56 -20.17
CA GLN A 6 18.39 3.78 -19.92
C GLN A 6 17.83 4.07 -18.54
N PHE A 7 18.68 4.15 -17.51
CA PHE A 7 18.22 4.48 -16.16
C PHE A 7 17.68 5.90 -16.07
N LEU A 8 18.31 6.85 -16.75
CA LEU A 8 17.82 8.23 -16.76
C LEU A 8 16.43 8.36 -17.37
N ASN A 9 16.08 7.46 -18.29
CA ASN A 9 14.80 7.50 -18.98
C ASN A 9 13.71 6.67 -18.29
N LEU A 10 14.03 5.95 -17.22
CA LEU A 10 13.02 5.24 -16.45
C LEU A 10 12.09 6.25 -15.75
N PRO A 11 10.78 5.96 -15.67
CA PRO A 11 9.90 6.81 -14.89
C PRO A 11 10.26 6.71 -13.42
N ASP A 12 10.03 7.79 -12.67
CA ASP A 12 10.13 7.72 -11.22
C ASP A 12 9.07 6.76 -10.68
N VAL A 13 9.39 6.08 -9.58
CA VAL A 13 8.50 5.06 -9.02
C VAL A 13 7.11 5.62 -8.72
N ASN A 14 7.02 6.83 -8.18
CA ASN A 14 5.73 7.43 -7.84
C ASN A 14 4.89 7.83 -9.05
N GLN A 15 5.44 7.73 -10.28
CA GLN A 15 4.70 7.93 -11.52
C GLN A 15 4.08 6.61 -12.02
N ILE A 16 4.44 5.48 -11.41
CA ILE A 16 3.89 4.17 -11.77
C ILE A 16 2.52 4.05 -11.12
N GLU A 17 1.48 4.09 -11.94
CA GLU A 17 0.09 4.05 -11.50
C GLU A 17 -0.62 2.87 -12.16
N GLU A 18 -1.60 2.31 -11.46
CA GLU A 18 -2.37 1.19 -11.99
C GLU A 18 -3.80 1.26 -11.44
N GLU A 19 -4.76 0.89 -12.27
CA GLU A 19 -6.12 0.64 -11.80
C GLU A 19 -6.20 -0.79 -11.29
N VAL A 20 -6.72 -0.96 -10.08
CA VAL A 20 -6.85 -2.28 -9.46
C VAL A 20 -8.29 -2.52 -9.04
N PHE A 21 -8.78 -3.74 -9.25
CA PHE A 21 -10.09 -4.15 -8.80
C PHE A 21 -10.00 -4.51 -7.31
N VAL A 22 -10.80 -3.85 -6.49
CA VAL A 22 -10.81 -4.06 -5.05
C VAL A 22 -11.86 -5.09 -4.64
N SER A 23 -13.10 -4.83 -4.99
CA SER A 23 -14.22 -5.71 -4.67
C SER A 23 -15.41 -5.32 -5.56
N GLN A 24 -16.42 -6.19 -5.58
CA GLN A 24 -17.61 -5.93 -6.39
C GLN A 24 -18.35 -4.69 -5.91
N ARG A 25 -18.37 -4.42 -4.62
CA ARG A 25 -19.08 -3.26 -4.09
C ARG A 25 -18.32 -1.94 -4.28
N LEU A 26 -16.97 -1.98 -4.36
CA LEU A 26 -16.14 -0.78 -4.50
C LEU A 26 -15.66 -0.54 -5.92
N GLY A 27 -15.54 -1.59 -6.73
CA GLY A 27 -15.06 -1.48 -8.10
C GLY A 27 -13.56 -1.29 -8.17
N LYS A 28 -13.12 -0.45 -9.10
CA LYS A 28 -11.70 -0.21 -9.36
C LYS A 28 -11.24 1.08 -8.70
N PHE A 29 -10.06 1.00 -8.10
CA PHE A 29 -9.36 2.14 -7.55
C PHE A 29 -8.11 2.39 -8.38
N LYS A 30 -7.65 3.64 -8.39
CA LYS A 30 -6.37 3.98 -9.00
C LYS A 30 -5.34 4.15 -7.91
N VAL A 31 -4.23 3.43 -8.02
CA VAL A 31 -3.17 3.41 -7.01
C VAL A 31 -1.82 3.69 -7.66
N ARG A 32 -0.85 4.07 -6.85
CA ARG A 32 0.52 4.29 -7.31
C ARG A 32 1.49 3.43 -6.51
N ALA A 33 2.62 3.11 -7.16
CA ALA A 33 3.67 2.32 -6.52
C ALA A 33 4.33 3.11 -5.39
N MET A 34 4.81 2.40 -4.38
CA MET A 34 5.56 2.98 -3.26
C MET A 34 7.02 3.17 -3.65
N THR A 35 7.59 4.32 -3.26
CA THR A 35 9.04 4.49 -3.25
C THR A 35 9.64 3.70 -2.08
N ALA A 36 10.96 3.50 -2.11
CA ALA A 36 11.67 2.85 -1.01
C ALA A 36 11.47 3.60 0.30
N ASP A 37 11.48 4.93 0.24
CA ASP A 37 11.28 5.77 1.43
C ASP A 37 9.87 5.64 1.99
N GLU A 38 8.86 5.61 1.13
CA GLU A 38 7.46 5.44 1.55
C GLU A 38 7.26 4.08 2.23
N HIS A 39 7.75 3.02 1.59
CA HIS A 39 7.66 1.68 2.17
C HIS A 39 8.36 1.61 3.53
N GLY A 40 9.57 2.15 3.62
CA GLY A 40 10.33 2.18 4.87
C GLY A 40 9.61 2.92 5.98
N GLU A 41 8.97 4.04 5.65
CA GLU A 41 8.21 4.83 6.63
C GLU A 41 6.98 4.05 7.12
N TYR A 42 6.25 3.40 6.23
CA TYR A 42 5.09 2.60 6.62
C TYR A 42 5.51 1.42 7.51
N MET A 43 6.62 0.76 7.18
CA MET A 43 7.16 -0.33 8.00
C MET A 43 7.53 0.17 9.39
N LYS A 44 8.22 1.30 9.46
CA LYS A 44 8.65 1.91 10.72
C LYS A 44 7.46 2.25 11.61
N ARG A 45 6.44 2.87 11.05
CA ARG A 45 5.23 3.27 11.79
C ARG A 45 4.37 2.09 12.23
N SER A 46 4.58 0.92 11.64
CA SER A 46 3.81 -0.28 11.94
C SER A 46 4.49 -1.20 12.94
N ARG A 47 5.71 -0.85 13.37
CA ARG A 47 6.42 -1.61 14.39
C ARG A 47 5.84 -1.29 15.76
N GLY A 48 5.60 -2.34 16.54
CA GLY A 48 5.25 -2.21 17.94
C GLY A 48 6.49 -2.13 18.82
N LYS A 49 6.28 -2.26 20.12
CA LYS A 49 7.39 -2.26 21.09
C LYS A 49 8.17 -3.58 20.98
N MET A 50 9.49 -3.48 21.16
CA MET A 50 10.33 -4.65 21.28
C MET A 50 10.08 -5.31 22.64
N ASP A 51 9.75 -6.60 22.63
CA ASP A 51 9.61 -7.40 23.84
C ASP A 51 10.55 -8.61 23.79
N LYS A 52 10.39 -9.54 24.73
CA LYS A 52 11.23 -10.77 24.81
C LYS A 52 11.08 -11.66 23.58
N LYS A 53 10.01 -11.51 22.81
CA LYS A 53 9.72 -12.30 21.62
C LYS A 53 10.17 -11.62 20.32
N GLY A 54 10.71 -10.39 20.41
CA GLY A 54 11.15 -9.61 19.29
C GLY A 54 10.27 -8.37 19.06
N ILE A 55 10.36 -7.80 17.87
CA ILE A 55 9.57 -6.62 17.52
C ILE A 55 8.20 -7.07 17.04
N ASP A 56 7.15 -6.58 17.68
CA ASP A 56 5.78 -6.79 17.22
C ASP A 56 5.54 -5.94 15.96
N PHE A 57 4.85 -6.52 14.99
CA PHE A 57 4.53 -5.84 13.74
C PHE A 57 3.02 -5.82 13.54
N ASP A 58 2.47 -4.60 13.41
CA ASP A 58 1.04 -4.40 13.20
C ASP A 58 0.73 -4.38 11.70
N SER A 59 0.42 -5.55 11.15
CA SER A 59 0.14 -5.70 9.72
C SER A 59 -1.13 -4.95 9.30
N ALA A 60 -2.12 -4.87 10.16
CA ALA A 60 -3.35 -4.13 9.87
C ALA A 60 -3.06 -2.63 9.72
N LYS A 61 -2.21 -2.10 10.60
CA LYS A 61 -1.78 -0.70 10.52
C LYS A 61 -0.96 -0.44 9.26
N PHE A 62 -0.04 -1.36 8.93
CA PHE A 62 0.75 -1.27 7.70
C PHE A 62 -0.15 -1.20 6.47
N ASN A 63 -1.11 -2.11 6.37
CA ASN A 63 -2.04 -2.14 5.23
C ASN A 63 -2.82 -0.84 5.12
N LEU A 64 -3.27 -0.31 6.25
CA LEU A 64 -4.02 0.94 6.30
C LEU A 64 -3.18 2.13 5.84
N LEU A 65 -1.92 2.21 6.27
CA LEU A 65 -1.00 3.27 5.88
C LEU A 65 -0.71 3.23 4.37
N VAL A 66 -0.50 2.02 3.85
CA VAL A 66 -0.25 1.81 2.42
C VAL A 66 -1.45 2.31 1.60
N VAL A 67 -2.66 1.88 1.97
CA VAL A 67 -3.88 2.27 1.25
C VAL A 67 -4.09 3.78 1.33
N ALA A 68 -3.92 4.36 2.50
CA ALA A 68 -4.13 5.80 2.70
C ALA A 68 -3.12 6.64 1.91
N GLY A 69 -1.86 6.19 1.84
CA GLY A 69 -0.80 6.95 1.19
C GLY A 69 -0.71 6.75 -0.32
N GLN A 70 -1.14 5.59 -0.83
CA GLN A 70 -0.88 5.21 -2.22
C GLN A 70 -2.13 5.19 -3.11
N THR A 71 -3.32 5.41 -2.56
CA THR A 71 -4.54 5.46 -3.37
C THR A 71 -4.73 6.87 -3.93
N ILE A 72 -4.80 6.96 -5.26
CA ILE A 72 -4.99 8.22 -5.97
C ILE A 72 -6.48 8.51 -6.12
N PHE A 73 -7.23 7.52 -6.56
CA PHE A 73 -8.68 7.63 -6.73
C PHE A 73 -9.36 6.39 -6.12
N PRO A 74 -10.32 6.56 -5.22
CA PRO A 74 -10.84 7.83 -4.69
C PRO A 74 -9.80 8.61 -3.88
N ASN A 75 -9.89 9.92 -3.88
CA ASN A 75 -9.00 10.76 -3.07
C ASN A 75 -9.52 10.83 -1.63
N PHE A 76 -9.07 9.90 -0.80
CA PHE A 76 -9.49 9.80 0.60
C PHE A 76 -8.94 10.92 1.47
N ALA A 77 -7.98 11.69 0.97
CA ALA A 77 -7.42 12.83 1.69
C ALA A 77 -8.15 14.15 1.38
N ASN A 78 -9.20 14.10 0.57
CA ASN A 78 -9.96 15.30 0.22
C ASN A 78 -10.59 15.91 1.49
N ALA A 79 -10.25 17.17 1.76
CA ALA A 79 -10.65 17.85 2.99
C ALA A 79 -12.16 17.95 3.14
N GLU A 80 -12.85 18.22 2.02
CA GLU A 80 -14.31 18.35 2.03
C GLU A 80 -14.99 17.01 2.33
N LEU A 81 -14.48 15.94 1.73
CA LEU A 81 -14.97 14.58 1.99
C LEU A 81 -14.82 14.23 3.47
N LEU A 82 -13.64 14.47 4.04
CA LEU A 82 -13.34 14.16 5.43
C LEU A 82 -14.22 14.98 6.37
N LYS A 83 -14.41 16.24 6.07
CA LYS A 83 -15.27 17.12 6.88
C LYS A 83 -16.71 16.63 6.90
N LYS A 84 -17.26 16.26 5.75
CA LYS A 84 -18.65 15.76 5.66
C LYS A 84 -18.81 14.43 6.38
N ALA A 85 -17.77 13.60 6.39
CA ALA A 85 -17.79 12.30 7.06
C ALA A 85 -17.49 12.38 8.55
N GLY A 86 -17.06 13.54 9.03
CA GLY A 86 -16.68 13.71 10.43
C GLY A 86 -15.38 13.01 10.77
N CYS A 87 -14.48 12.88 9.79
CA CYS A 87 -13.18 12.22 9.96
C CYS A 87 -12.06 13.24 9.95
N SER A 88 -11.01 12.97 10.72
CA SER A 88 -9.82 13.83 10.77
C SER A 88 -8.76 13.45 9.76
N THR A 89 -8.69 12.17 9.38
CA THR A 89 -7.66 11.65 8.49
C THR A 89 -8.24 10.69 7.46
N ALA A 90 -7.50 10.51 6.37
CA ALA A 90 -7.85 9.51 5.34
C ALA A 90 -7.91 8.10 5.95
N ALA A 91 -6.96 7.77 6.83
CA ALA A 91 -6.92 6.45 7.48
C ALA A 91 -8.21 6.18 8.28
N GLU A 92 -8.67 7.17 9.02
CA GLU A 92 -9.91 7.06 9.79
C GLU A 92 -11.12 6.81 8.88
N PHE A 93 -11.20 7.53 7.76
CA PHE A 93 -12.26 7.35 6.77
C PHE A 93 -12.23 5.95 6.17
N ILE A 94 -11.04 5.48 5.76
CA ILE A 94 -10.86 4.17 5.16
C ILE A 94 -11.28 3.06 6.13
N LYS A 95 -10.86 3.15 7.39
CA LYS A 95 -11.23 2.16 8.43
C LYS A 95 -12.74 2.07 8.60
N ARG A 96 -13.43 3.18 8.44
CA ARG A 96 -14.88 3.23 8.64
C ARG A 96 -15.65 2.72 7.43
N LYS A 97 -15.13 2.94 6.23
CA LYS A 97 -15.87 2.70 4.98
C LYS A 97 -15.50 1.42 4.25
N LEU A 98 -14.25 0.95 4.38
CA LEU A 98 -13.80 -0.26 3.71
C LEU A 98 -13.80 -1.43 4.69
N LYS A 99 -14.14 -2.61 4.17
CA LYS A 99 -14.04 -3.84 4.95
C LYS A 99 -12.57 -4.20 5.17
N ALA A 100 -12.27 -4.90 6.26
CA ALA A 100 -10.90 -5.31 6.58
C ALA A 100 -10.24 -6.07 5.42
N GLY A 101 -10.98 -6.99 4.80
CA GLY A 101 -10.47 -7.74 3.65
C GLY A 101 -10.22 -6.87 2.42
N GLU A 102 -11.02 -5.83 2.22
CA GLU A 102 -10.84 -4.89 1.12
C GLU A 102 -9.56 -4.07 1.32
N ILE A 103 -9.29 -3.64 2.55
CA ILE A 103 -8.07 -2.92 2.88
C ILE A 103 -6.84 -3.82 2.66
N ALA A 104 -6.90 -5.06 3.12
CA ALA A 104 -5.81 -6.03 2.96
C ALA A 104 -5.54 -6.33 1.49
N GLU A 105 -6.58 -6.55 0.71
CA GLU A 105 -6.46 -6.84 -0.73
C GLU A 105 -5.86 -5.66 -1.48
N LEU A 106 -6.35 -4.46 -1.18
CA LEU A 106 -5.86 -3.24 -1.85
C LEU A 106 -4.38 -3.01 -1.50
N SER A 107 -4.00 -3.18 -0.25
CA SER A 107 -2.61 -3.10 0.19
C SER A 107 -1.73 -4.10 -0.55
N GLN A 108 -2.21 -5.33 -0.70
CA GLN A 108 -1.48 -6.38 -1.42
C GLN A 108 -1.26 -5.99 -2.88
N GLN A 109 -2.27 -5.45 -3.53
CA GLN A 109 -2.15 -4.99 -4.92
C GLN A 109 -1.14 -3.86 -5.05
N ILE A 110 -1.15 -2.91 -4.11
CA ILE A 110 -0.18 -1.82 -4.10
C ILE A 110 1.24 -2.35 -3.89
N CYS A 111 1.42 -3.30 -2.97
CA CYS A 111 2.72 -3.94 -2.76
C CYS A 111 3.20 -4.67 -4.02
N ARG A 112 2.28 -5.34 -4.72
CA ARG A 112 2.62 -6.05 -5.96
C ARG A 112 3.16 -5.09 -7.02
N ILE A 113 2.48 -3.98 -7.27
CA ILE A 113 2.97 -3.01 -8.27
C ILE A 113 4.22 -2.27 -7.82
N SER A 114 4.52 -2.34 -6.52
CA SER A 114 5.73 -1.76 -5.94
C SER A 114 6.92 -2.74 -5.98
N GLY A 115 6.74 -3.91 -6.57
CA GLY A 115 7.80 -4.88 -6.74
C GLY A 115 7.82 -6.01 -5.72
N PHE A 116 6.89 -6.02 -4.77
CA PHE A 116 6.77 -7.11 -3.79
C PHE A 116 5.85 -8.18 -4.37
N ASP A 117 6.47 -9.13 -5.05
CA ASP A 117 5.75 -10.18 -5.75
C ASP A 117 5.35 -11.30 -4.79
N THR A 118 4.06 -11.65 -4.79
CA THR A 118 3.57 -12.78 -4.00
C THR A 118 4.15 -14.11 -4.47
N ASP A 119 4.59 -14.20 -5.72
CA ASP A 119 5.21 -15.40 -6.27
C ASP A 119 6.53 -15.74 -5.58
N ILE A 120 7.23 -14.75 -5.02
CA ILE A 120 8.47 -14.97 -4.27
C ILE A 120 8.22 -15.88 -3.07
N THR A 121 7.10 -15.70 -2.37
CA THR A 121 6.72 -16.53 -1.24
C THR A 121 6.46 -17.97 -1.67
N GLU A 122 5.77 -18.16 -2.79
CA GLU A 122 5.50 -19.48 -3.36
C GLU A 122 6.80 -20.15 -3.79
N ASP A 123 7.69 -19.42 -4.46
CA ASP A 123 8.99 -19.93 -4.89
C ASP A 123 9.84 -20.39 -3.71
N ILE A 124 9.82 -19.63 -2.61
CA ILE A 124 10.55 -19.98 -1.40
C ILE A 124 9.97 -21.26 -0.78
N GLU A 125 8.65 -21.40 -0.73
CA GLU A 125 8.00 -22.58 -0.19
C GLU A 125 8.27 -23.81 -1.05
N GLU A 126 8.23 -23.66 -2.37
CA GLU A 126 8.57 -24.75 -3.32
C GLU A 126 10.02 -25.16 -3.17
N ALA A 127 10.93 -24.22 -2.96
CA ALA A 127 12.35 -24.50 -2.77
C ALA A 127 12.63 -25.27 -1.47
N LYS A 128 11.79 -25.14 -0.46
CA LYS A 128 11.90 -25.85 0.81
C LYS A 128 11.41 -27.29 0.73
N ASN A 129 10.60 -27.60 -0.25
CA ASN A 129 10.05 -28.92 -0.47
C ASN A 129 10.94 -29.71 -1.43
#